data_7f51f6b22f64009c60d8c77176ae4b7e
#
_entry.id   7f51f6b22f64009c60d8c77176ae4b7e
#
_cell.length_a   1.000
_cell.length_b   1.000
_cell.length_c   1.000
_cell.angle_alpha   90.00
_cell.angle_beta   90.00
_cell.angle_gamma   90.00
#
_symmetry.space_group_name_H-M   'P 1'
#
loop_
_entity.id
_entity.type
_entity.pdbx_description
1 polymer ?
#
loop_
_entity_poly.entity_id
_entity_poly.type
_entity_poly.pdbx_seq_one_letter_code
_entity_poly.pdbx_strand_id
1 'polypeptide(L)'
;MNSNFKHQSIQKHFGVIIENDKAITNITDSTENISKGSIFFARQGMSSHGSDYIKLALNRGAILIISSKAINNKKVHYVPDLENILAGFLYDYYDIEQKKVKFFGITGTNGKTSIAYLAHKITQDHKK
;
A
#
# COMPACT_ATOMS: atom_id res chain seq x y z
N MET A 1 4.71 11.55 -11.10
CA MET A 1 3.47 10.76 -11.21
C MET A 1 2.29 11.72 -11.05
N ASN A 2 1.37 11.71 -11.98
CA ASN A 2 0.23 12.62 -11.96
C ASN A 2 -0.67 12.26 -10.76
N SER A 3 -1.04 13.22 -9.90
CA SER A 3 -1.91 13.00 -8.73
C SER A 3 -3.24 12.34 -9.11
N ASN A 4 -3.73 12.63 -10.31
CA ASN A 4 -4.96 12.06 -10.85
C ASN A 4 -4.91 10.53 -11.00
N PHE A 5 -3.76 9.95 -11.32
CA PHE A 5 -3.60 8.51 -11.49
C PHE A 5 -3.76 7.74 -10.16
N LYS A 6 -3.23 8.29 -9.06
CA LYS A 6 -3.38 7.71 -7.72
C LYS A 6 -4.85 7.67 -7.28
N HIS A 7 -5.59 8.77 -7.50
CA HIS A 7 -7.02 8.86 -7.20
C HIS A 7 -7.84 7.87 -8.03
N GLN A 8 -7.52 7.73 -9.32
CA GLN A 8 -8.17 6.76 -10.21
C GLN A 8 -7.94 5.31 -9.78
N SER A 9 -6.74 4.95 -9.33
CA SER A 9 -6.44 3.61 -8.82
C SER A 9 -7.25 3.31 -7.56
N ILE A 10 -7.38 4.27 -6.64
CA ILE A 10 -8.21 4.12 -5.44
C ILE A 10 -9.69 3.90 -5.82
N GLN A 11 -10.21 4.72 -6.71
CA GLN A 11 -11.59 4.60 -7.17
C GLN A 11 -11.85 3.27 -7.89
N LYS A 12 -10.93 2.84 -8.76
CA LYS A 12 -11.05 1.60 -9.53
C LYS A 12 -11.13 0.36 -8.64
N HIS A 13 -10.27 0.27 -7.63
CA HIS A 13 -10.14 -0.94 -6.81
C HIS A 13 -11.04 -0.96 -5.58
N PHE A 14 -11.34 0.21 -5.02
CA PHE A 14 -12.08 0.31 -3.76
C PHE A 14 -13.42 1.05 -3.88
N GLY A 15 -13.73 1.65 -5.03
CA GLY A 15 -14.97 2.40 -5.22
C GLY A 15 -15.05 3.72 -4.44
N VAL A 16 -13.94 4.16 -3.84
CA VAL A 16 -13.86 5.38 -3.05
C VAL A 16 -13.43 6.55 -3.91
N ILE A 17 -14.17 7.65 -3.81
CA ILE A 17 -13.82 8.92 -4.45
C ILE A 17 -13.13 9.80 -3.41
N ILE A 18 -11.88 10.16 -3.66
CA ILE A 18 -11.14 11.16 -2.89
C ILE A 18 -11.21 12.48 -3.66
N GLU A 19 -11.57 13.55 -2.98
CA GLU A 19 -11.62 14.89 -3.57
C GLU A 19 -10.25 15.26 -4.16
N ASN A 20 -10.25 15.83 -5.38
CA ASN A 20 -9.02 16.08 -6.13
C ASN A 20 -8.08 17.11 -5.48
N ASP A 21 -8.58 17.93 -4.54
CA ASP A 21 -7.81 18.87 -3.74
C ASP A 21 -7.02 18.21 -2.60
N LYS A 22 -7.35 16.97 -2.25
CA LYS A 22 -6.65 16.19 -1.22
C LYS A 22 -5.48 15.43 -1.82
N ALA A 23 -4.27 15.90 -1.55
CA ALA A 23 -3.06 15.19 -1.98
C ALA A 23 -2.88 13.88 -1.20
N ILE A 24 -2.70 12.78 -1.93
CA ILE A 24 -2.27 11.50 -1.37
C ILE A 24 -0.75 11.51 -1.27
N THR A 25 -0.22 11.55 -0.05
CA THR A 25 1.23 11.59 0.20
C THR A 25 1.85 10.21 0.12
N ASN A 26 1.24 9.23 0.78
CA ASN A 26 1.67 7.83 0.75
C ASN A 26 0.51 6.88 1.05
N ILE A 27 0.75 5.61 0.84
CA ILE A 27 -0.09 4.50 1.28
C ILE A 27 0.74 3.60 2.21
N THR A 28 0.15 3.12 3.29
CA THR A 28 0.87 2.31 4.29
C THR A 28 -0.06 1.44 5.11
N ASP A 29 0.44 0.30 5.58
CA ASP A 29 -0.17 -0.54 6.62
C ASP A 29 0.58 -0.47 7.96
N SER A 30 1.66 0.33 8.01
CA SER A 30 2.42 0.61 9.23
C SER A 30 2.04 1.94 9.84
N THR A 31 1.73 1.94 11.14
CA THR A 31 1.43 3.17 11.86
C THR A 31 2.60 4.15 11.93
N GLU A 32 3.83 3.67 11.88
CA GLU A 32 5.04 4.49 11.93
C GLU A 32 5.20 5.38 10.69
N ASN A 33 4.70 4.92 9.55
CA ASN A 33 4.82 5.61 8.28
C ASN A 33 3.64 6.54 7.96
N ILE A 34 2.68 6.68 8.87
CA ILE A 34 1.54 7.56 8.66
C ILE A 34 1.95 9.02 8.80
N SER A 35 1.59 9.81 7.81
CA SER A 35 1.76 11.25 7.76
C SER A 35 0.49 11.94 7.25
N LYS A 36 0.47 13.26 7.26
CA LYS A 36 -0.66 14.03 6.70
C LYS A 36 -0.86 13.68 5.22
N GLY A 37 -2.06 13.26 4.85
CA GLY A 37 -2.40 12.83 3.49
C GLY A 37 -2.21 11.35 3.23
N SER A 38 -1.82 10.54 4.23
CA SER A 38 -1.69 9.08 4.08
C SER A 38 -3.04 8.39 3.90
N ILE A 39 -3.04 7.30 3.15
CA ILE A 39 -4.08 6.27 3.16
C ILE A 39 -3.56 5.09 3.98
N PHE A 40 -4.29 4.73 5.04
CA PHE A 40 -3.92 3.64 5.92
C PHE A 40 -4.72 2.38 5.62
N PHE A 41 -4.03 1.26 5.40
CA PHE A 41 -4.63 -0.06 5.21
C PHE A 41 -4.71 -0.81 6.54
N ALA A 42 -5.91 -0.85 7.11
CA ALA A 42 -6.18 -1.56 8.37
C ALA A 42 -6.51 -3.03 8.07
N ARG A 43 -5.48 -3.85 7.95
CA ARG A 43 -5.55 -5.27 7.62
C ARG A 43 -5.14 -6.17 8.78
N GLN A 44 -5.31 -7.47 8.63
CA GLN A 44 -4.86 -8.44 9.62
C GLN A 44 -3.32 -8.48 9.65
N GLY A 45 -2.76 -8.21 10.82
CA GLY A 45 -1.34 -8.38 11.09
C GLY A 45 -1.04 -9.70 11.81
N MET A 46 0.22 -9.94 12.14
CA MET A 46 0.64 -11.15 12.85
C MET A 46 0.07 -11.25 14.28
N SER A 47 0.00 -10.15 15.01
CA SER A 47 -0.41 -10.09 16.42
C SER A 47 -1.68 -9.29 16.68
N SER A 48 -2.08 -8.42 15.76
CA SER A 48 -3.23 -7.53 15.93
C SER A 48 -3.85 -7.19 14.58
N HIS A 49 -5.06 -6.65 14.60
CA HIS A 49 -5.69 -6.10 13.40
C HIS A 49 -5.43 -4.61 13.29
N GLY A 50 -5.16 -4.10 12.08
CA GLY A 50 -4.94 -2.67 11.84
C GLY A 50 -6.08 -1.76 12.31
N SER A 51 -7.30 -2.30 12.46
CA SER A 51 -8.45 -1.56 13.02
C SER A 51 -8.22 -1.05 14.45
N ASP A 52 -7.35 -1.68 15.21
CA ASP A 52 -7.01 -1.26 16.58
C ASP A 52 -6.25 0.09 16.59
N TYR A 53 -5.70 0.47 15.46
CA TYR A 53 -4.87 1.67 15.28
C TYR A 53 -5.57 2.82 14.53
N ILE A 54 -6.87 2.72 14.26
CA ILE A 54 -7.63 3.72 13.49
C ILE A 54 -7.54 5.11 14.11
N LYS A 55 -7.72 5.23 15.43
CA LYS A 55 -7.61 6.52 16.12
C LYS A 55 -6.22 7.14 15.96
N LEU A 56 -5.18 6.31 16.08
CA LEU A 56 -3.80 6.75 15.90
C LEU A 56 -3.55 7.19 14.46
N ALA A 57 -4.05 6.44 13.48
CA ALA A 57 -3.92 6.77 12.07
C ALA A 57 -4.57 8.12 11.73
N LEU A 58 -5.79 8.36 12.22
CA LEU A 58 -6.49 9.63 12.02
C LEU A 58 -5.78 10.79 12.70
N ASN A 59 -5.27 10.60 13.92
CA ASN A 59 -4.53 11.63 14.65
C ASN A 59 -3.21 12.00 13.96
N ARG A 60 -2.59 11.07 13.25
CA ARG A 60 -1.37 11.30 12.47
C ARG A 60 -1.63 11.87 11.08
N GLY A 61 -2.89 12.07 10.71
CA GLY A 61 -3.27 12.77 9.49
C GLY A 61 -3.64 11.88 8.31
N ALA A 62 -3.96 10.60 8.54
CA ALA A 62 -4.56 9.76 7.51
C ALA A 62 -5.88 10.37 7.02
N ILE A 63 -6.01 10.49 5.70
CA ILE A 63 -7.20 11.06 5.05
C ILE A 63 -8.27 10.02 4.75
N LEU A 64 -7.86 8.76 4.61
CA LEU A 64 -8.72 7.62 4.36
C LEU A 64 -8.13 6.38 5.04
N ILE A 65 -9.00 5.54 5.57
CA ILE A 65 -8.64 4.22 6.07
C ILE A 65 -9.43 3.19 5.27
N ILE A 66 -8.73 2.20 4.71
CA ILE A 66 -9.32 1.04 4.04
C ILE A 66 -9.16 -0.16 4.97
N SER A 67 -10.25 -0.75 5.39
CA SER A 67 -10.27 -1.79 6.44
C SER A 67 -10.93 -3.07 5.98
N SER A 68 -10.30 -4.21 6.30
CA SER A 68 -10.91 -5.53 6.15
C SER A 68 -11.94 -5.88 7.24
N LYS A 69 -12.11 -5.02 8.25
CA LYS A 69 -13.19 -5.07 9.24
C LYS A 69 -14.16 -3.90 9.07
N ALA A 70 -15.45 -4.16 9.23
CA ALA A 70 -16.47 -3.11 9.23
C ALA A 70 -16.33 -2.25 10.50
N ILE A 71 -16.14 -0.94 10.32
CA ILE A 71 -16.00 0.04 11.41
C ILE A 71 -16.94 1.22 11.11
N ASN A 72 -17.72 1.61 12.10
CA ASN A 72 -18.61 2.76 11.97
C ASN A 72 -17.86 4.09 12.12
N ASN A 73 -17.19 4.51 11.05
CA ASN A 73 -16.50 5.78 10.96
C ASN A 73 -16.50 6.28 9.51
N LYS A 74 -16.83 7.54 9.29
CA LYS A 74 -16.93 8.15 7.94
C LYS A 74 -15.64 8.13 7.13
N LYS A 75 -14.48 8.06 7.79
CA LYS A 75 -13.16 7.98 7.15
C LYS A 75 -12.67 6.55 6.94
N VAL A 76 -13.47 5.55 7.34
CA VAL A 76 -13.14 4.13 7.18
C VAL A 76 -14.01 3.54 6.09
N HIS A 77 -13.37 3.01 5.06
CA HIS A 77 -14.02 2.26 3.99
C HIS A 77 -13.80 0.77 4.21
N TYR A 78 -14.89 0.02 4.29
CA TYR A 78 -14.86 -1.43 4.51
C TYR A 78 -14.70 -2.19 3.20
N VAL A 79 -13.68 -3.05 3.15
CA VAL A 79 -13.37 -3.93 2.01
C VAL A 79 -13.11 -5.33 2.55
N PRO A 80 -14.09 -6.23 2.53
CA PRO A 80 -13.96 -7.57 3.15
C PRO A 80 -12.86 -8.42 2.51
N ASP A 81 -12.61 -8.25 1.21
CA ASP A 81 -11.63 -9.01 0.43
C ASP A 81 -10.34 -8.23 0.17
N LEU A 82 -9.97 -7.37 1.11
CA LEU A 82 -8.85 -6.42 0.98
C LEU A 82 -7.53 -7.12 0.58
N GLU A 83 -7.22 -8.27 1.16
CA GLU A 83 -5.96 -8.98 0.91
C GLU A 83 -5.82 -9.42 -0.57
N ASN A 84 -6.89 -9.88 -1.17
CA ASN A 84 -6.88 -10.33 -2.57
C ASN A 84 -6.85 -9.16 -3.56
N ILE A 85 -7.44 -8.02 -3.19
CA ILE A 85 -7.48 -6.82 -4.05
C ILE A 85 -6.16 -6.06 -3.99
N LEU A 86 -5.45 -6.11 -2.87
CA LEU A 86 -4.32 -5.25 -2.56
C LEU A 86 -3.18 -5.36 -3.58
N ALA A 87 -2.85 -6.57 -4.02
CA ALA A 87 -1.76 -6.78 -4.99
C ALA A 87 -2.04 -6.10 -6.34
N GLY A 88 -3.24 -6.27 -6.88
CA GLY A 88 -3.67 -5.61 -8.13
C GLY A 88 -3.74 -4.10 -7.99
N PHE A 89 -4.23 -3.62 -6.85
CA PHE A 89 -4.23 -2.20 -6.53
C PHE A 89 -2.82 -1.59 -6.51
N LEU A 90 -1.87 -2.23 -5.82
CA LEU A 90 -0.48 -1.75 -5.74
C LEU A 90 0.19 -1.73 -7.11
N TYR A 91 -0.08 -2.72 -7.94
CA TYR A 91 0.41 -2.78 -9.31
C TYR A 91 -0.04 -1.55 -10.11
N ASP A 92 -1.32 -1.22 -10.08
CA ASP A 92 -1.88 -0.04 -10.74
C ASP A 92 -1.42 1.26 -10.08
N TYR A 93 -1.46 1.35 -8.75
CA TYR A 93 -1.11 2.56 -8.01
C TYR A 93 0.32 3.05 -8.28
N TYR A 94 1.26 2.13 -8.43
CA TYR A 94 2.65 2.43 -8.74
C TYR A 94 2.98 2.42 -10.23
N ASP A 95 1.98 2.20 -11.09
CA ASP A 95 2.14 2.17 -12.56
C ASP A 95 3.26 1.22 -13.01
N ILE A 96 3.25 0.02 -12.46
CA ILE A 96 4.34 -0.95 -12.61
C ILE A 96 4.50 -1.40 -14.06
N GLU A 97 3.41 -1.53 -14.80
CA GLU A 97 3.42 -1.94 -16.20
C GLU A 97 4.20 -0.96 -17.09
N GLN A 98 3.97 0.35 -16.91
CA GLN A 98 4.68 1.37 -17.70
C GLN A 98 6.17 1.49 -17.32
N LYS A 99 6.51 1.18 -16.08
CA LYS A 99 7.91 1.22 -15.61
C LYS A 99 8.79 0.09 -16.14
N LYS A 100 8.23 -0.87 -16.86
CA LYS A 100 8.93 -2.05 -17.39
C LYS A 100 9.78 -2.77 -16.32
N VAL A 101 9.21 -2.93 -15.13
CA VAL A 101 9.87 -3.59 -14.00
C VAL A 101 9.99 -5.09 -14.26
N LYS A 102 11.17 -5.65 -14.05
CA LYS A 102 11.40 -7.10 -14.07
C LYS A 102 11.30 -7.65 -12.65
N PHE A 103 10.54 -8.72 -12.49
CA PHE A 103 10.36 -9.39 -11.21
C PHE A 103 11.11 -10.71 -11.18
N PHE A 104 11.84 -10.95 -10.11
CA PHE A 104 12.53 -12.20 -9.85
C PHE A 104 12.04 -12.77 -8.51
N GLY A 105 11.52 -13.99 -8.54
CA GLY A 105 11.14 -14.72 -7.34
C GLY A 105 12.29 -15.62 -6.87
N ILE A 106 12.59 -15.58 -5.58
CA ILE A 106 13.58 -16.44 -4.93
C ILE A 106 12.88 -17.24 -3.86
N THR A 107 12.93 -18.57 -3.98
CA THR A 107 12.32 -19.50 -3.05
C THR A 107 13.34 -20.53 -2.56
N GLY A 108 13.10 -21.10 -1.39
CA GLY A 108 13.97 -22.10 -0.77
C GLY A 108 13.90 -22.05 0.76
N THR A 109 14.46 -23.06 1.41
CA THR A 109 14.50 -23.14 2.89
C THR A 109 15.66 -22.32 3.48
N ASN A 110 16.77 -22.18 2.75
CA ASN A 110 17.97 -21.46 3.17
C ASN A 110 18.52 -20.60 2.03
N GLY A 111 19.23 -19.53 2.37
CA GLY A 111 19.97 -18.69 1.44
C GLY A 111 19.14 -17.69 0.62
N LYS A 112 17.83 -17.57 0.83
CA LYS A 112 16.97 -16.61 0.10
C LYS A 112 17.45 -15.17 0.22
N THR A 113 17.76 -14.72 1.42
CA THR A 113 18.26 -13.36 1.68
C THR A 113 19.61 -13.12 1.06
N SER A 114 20.53 -14.10 1.15
CA SER A 114 21.88 -14.01 0.56
C SER A 114 21.83 -13.92 -0.97
N ILE A 115 20.97 -14.72 -1.62
CA ILE A 115 20.78 -14.68 -3.08
C ILE A 115 20.15 -13.36 -3.51
N ALA A 116 19.14 -12.86 -2.80
CA ALA A 116 18.53 -11.57 -3.07
C ALA A 116 19.52 -10.42 -2.95
N TYR A 117 20.39 -10.44 -1.95
CA TYR A 117 21.46 -9.46 -1.76
C TYR A 117 22.48 -9.49 -2.90
N LEU A 118 22.96 -10.67 -3.30
CA LEU A 118 23.88 -10.83 -4.42
C LEU A 118 23.28 -10.37 -5.74
N ALA A 119 22.02 -10.74 -6.03
CA ALA A 119 21.31 -10.28 -7.22
C ALA A 119 21.18 -8.76 -7.25
N HIS A 120 20.88 -8.13 -6.10
CA HIS A 120 20.81 -6.68 -5.98
C HIS A 120 22.16 -6.02 -6.27
N LYS A 121 23.25 -6.53 -5.72
CA LYS A 121 24.62 -6.05 -5.99
C LYS A 121 24.99 -6.12 -7.47
N ILE A 122 24.79 -7.27 -8.09
CA ILE A 122 25.09 -7.46 -9.52
C ILE A 122 24.30 -6.49 -10.39
N THR A 123 22.99 -6.31 -10.11
CA THR A 123 22.15 -5.39 -10.89
C THR A 123 22.52 -3.92 -10.69
N GLN A 124 23.05 -3.54 -9.53
CA GLN A 124 23.56 -2.18 -9.30
C GLN A 124 24.83 -1.90 -10.09
N ASP A 125 25.77 -2.87 -10.14
CA ASP A 125 27.04 -2.71 -10.83
C ASP A 125 26.89 -2.61 -12.36
N HIS A 126 25.83 -3.20 -12.91
CA HIS A 126 25.52 -3.12 -14.36
C HIS A 126 24.72 -1.86 -14.76
N LYS A 127 24.32 -1.01 -13.83
CA LYS A 127 23.64 0.27 -14.12
C LYS A 127 24.62 1.46 -14.28
N LYS A 128 25.89 1.21 -14.14
CA LYS A 128 26.96 2.13 -14.47
C LYS A 128 27.39 1.86 -15.92
#